data_a9f2a0d2078f5d5109a455946d05489b
#
_entry.id   a9f2a0d2078f5d5109a455946d05489b
#
_cell.length_a   1.000
_cell.length_b   1.000
_cell.length_c   1.000
_cell.angle_alpha   90.00
_cell.angle_beta   90.00
_cell.angle_gamma   90.00
#
_symmetry.space_group_name_H-M   'P 1'
#
loop_
_entity.id
_entity.type
_entity.pdbx_description
1 polymer ?
#
loop_
_entity_poly.entity_id
_entity_poly.type
_entity_poly.pdbx_seq_one_letter_code
_entity_poly.pdbx_strand_id
1 'polypeptide(L)'
;MGYPQRLEHLRQRLRAYTGLNIRLDKATSNLFRNRDTSHSGLDVRNFQHVLSVDPATRSIETEGMVTYEDLTDAALEYGMMPAVVPQLKSITIGGAVGGIGIESSSFRYGLPHETVHEMDVLLGNGDVITCRPDNEYRDLFLGL
;
A
#
# COMPACT_ATOMS: atom_id res chain seq x y z
N MET A 1 13.67 -13.53 2.73
CA MET A 1 12.88 -13.31 3.96
C MET A 1 11.43 -13.20 3.54
N GLY A 2 10.54 -14.04 4.10
CA GLY A 2 9.11 -14.04 3.76
C GLY A 2 8.38 -12.82 4.36
N TYR A 3 7.13 -12.57 3.93
CA TYR A 3 6.30 -11.47 4.43
C TYR A 3 6.21 -11.42 5.98
N PRO A 4 5.91 -12.52 6.70
CA PRO A 4 5.78 -12.47 8.16
C PRO A 4 7.06 -12.01 8.87
N GLN A 5 8.23 -12.43 8.38
CA GLN A 5 9.51 -12.03 8.99
C GLN A 5 9.83 -10.55 8.70
N ARG A 6 9.51 -10.04 7.50
CA ARG A 6 9.66 -8.61 7.17
C ARG A 6 8.75 -7.76 8.04
N LEU A 7 7.51 -8.17 8.21
CA LEU A 7 6.53 -7.48 9.04
C LEU A 7 6.96 -7.43 10.51
N GLU A 8 7.38 -8.55 11.08
CA GLU A 8 7.85 -8.58 12.49
C GLU A 8 9.09 -7.69 12.69
N HIS A 9 10.03 -7.70 11.75
CA HIS A 9 11.19 -6.80 11.81
C HIS A 9 10.77 -5.32 11.78
N LEU A 10 9.80 -4.96 10.92
CA LEU A 10 9.27 -3.60 10.84
C LEU A 10 8.57 -3.17 12.14
N ARG A 11 7.76 -4.07 12.73
CA ARG A 11 7.09 -3.86 14.03
C ARG A 11 8.09 -3.61 15.15
N GLN A 12 9.16 -4.41 15.22
CA GLN A 12 10.21 -4.23 16.24
C GLN A 12 10.92 -2.88 16.08
N ARG A 13 11.24 -2.47 14.85
CA ARG A 13 11.83 -1.15 14.58
C ARG A 13 10.88 -0.02 14.97
N LEU A 14 9.60 -0.15 14.66
CA LEU A 14 8.59 0.85 15.02
C LEU A 14 8.45 0.99 16.54
N ARG A 15 8.37 -0.14 17.26
CA ARG A 15 8.28 -0.14 18.73
C ARG A 15 9.53 0.41 19.42
N ALA A 16 10.69 0.24 18.82
CA ALA A 16 11.96 0.79 19.31
C ALA A 16 12.14 2.28 18.97
N TYR A 17 11.25 2.85 18.16
CA TYR A 17 11.36 4.25 17.73
C TYR A 17 10.88 5.20 18.83
N THR A 18 11.74 6.11 19.26
CA THR A 18 11.47 7.07 20.36
C THR A 18 11.30 8.52 19.88
N GLY A 19 11.37 8.77 18.57
CA GLY A 19 11.21 10.11 17.99
C GLY A 19 9.75 10.56 17.96
N LEU A 20 9.55 11.88 17.94
CA LEU A 20 8.20 12.48 17.87
C LEU A 20 7.56 12.35 16.48
N ASN A 21 8.38 12.33 15.43
CA ASN A 21 7.92 12.27 14.04
C ASN A 21 8.55 11.08 13.33
N ILE A 22 7.72 10.24 12.75
CA ILE A 22 8.15 9.13 11.92
C ILE A 22 7.85 9.43 10.45
N ARG A 23 8.77 9.10 9.56
CA ARG A 23 8.54 9.11 8.12
C ARG A 23 8.77 7.72 7.55
N LEU A 24 8.23 7.47 6.37
CA LEU A 24 8.52 6.26 5.62
C LEU A 24 9.76 6.47 4.76
N ASP A 25 10.73 5.58 4.89
CA ASP A 25 11.88 5.51 3.98
C ASP A 25 11.54 4.52 2.86
N LYS A 26 11.24 5.07 1.69
CA LYS A 26 10.74 4.35 0.51
C LYS A 26 11.46 4.78 -0.76
N ALA A 27 11.51 3.91 -1.77
CA ALA A 27 12.19 4.16 -3.03
C ALA A 27 11.47 5.21 -3.89
N THR A 28 10.12 5.25 -3.82
CA THR A 28 9.29 6.18 -4.59
C THR A 28 8.94 7.42 -3.77
N SER A 29 8.78 8.57 -4.41
CA SER A 29 8.33 9.80 -3.78
C SER A 29 7.42 10.58 -4.70
N ASN A 30 6.59 11.45 -4.11
CA ASN A 30 5.89 12.47 -4.87
C ASN A 30 6.93 13.36 -5.59
N LEU A 31 6.78 13.52 -6.89
CA LEU A 31 7.70 14.27 -7.76
C LEU A 31 7.83 15.75 -7.41
N PHE A 32 6.83 16.30 -6.70
CA PHE A 32 6.72 17.74 -6.41
C PHE A 32 7.12 18.10 -4.98
N ARG A 33 7.61 17.16 -4.18
CA ARG A 33 8.02 17.42 -2.79
C ARG A 33 9.50 17.16 -2.60
N ASN A 34 10.22 18.15 -2.10
CA ASN A 34 11.56 17.94 -1.60
C ASN A 34 11.53 17.00 -0.39
N ARG A 35 12.38 15.98 -0.40
CA ARG A 35 12.52 15.08 0.74
C ARG A 35 13.33 15.75 1.82
N ASP A 36 12.77 15.89 3.01
CA ASP A 36 13.55 16.15 4.20
C ASP A 36 14.29 14.87 4.60
N THR A 37 15.61 14.88 4.50
CA THR A 37 16.48 13.76 4.86
C THR A 37 17.05 13.87 6.28
N SER A 38 16.66 14.88 7.04
CA SER A 38 17.18 15.16 8.37
C SER A 38 16.73 14.18 9.46
N HIS A 39 15.67 13.38 9.21
CA HIS A 39 15.12 12.42 10.16
C HIS A 39 15.28 10.98 9.67
N SER A 40 15.58 10.05 10.57
CA SER A 40 15.58 8.62 10.27
C SER A 40 14.16 8.15 9.95
N GLY A 41 14.00 7.41 8.84
CA GLY A 41 12.74 6.85 8.42
C GLY A 41 12.54 5.39 8.85
N LEU A 42 11.29 4.96 8.87
CA LEU A 42 10.95 3.55 8.93
C LEU A 42 11.10 2.96 7.53
N ASP A 43 12.06 2.05 7.36
CA ASP A 43 12.38 1.46 6.06
C ASP A 43 11.29 0.48 5.62
N VAL A 44 10.55 0.85 4.60
CA VAL A 44 9.46 0.05 4.01
C VAL A 44 9.77 -0.42 2.58
N ARG A 45 11.01 -0.22 2.10
CA ARG A 45 11.41 -0.54 0.72
C ARG A 45 11.25 -2.01 0.36
N ASN A 46 11.31 -2.89 1.35
CA ASN A 46 11.17 -4.33 1.16
C ASN A 46 9.71 -4.82 1.12
N PHE A 47 8.71 -3.91 1.16
CA PHE A 47 7.29 -4.23 1.07
C PHE A 47 6.74 -3.95 -0.35
N GLN A 48 7.39 -4.53 -1.34
CA GLN A 48 7.14 -4.29 -2.77
C GLN A 48 6.81 -5.58 -3.56
N HIS A 49 6.20 -6.58 -2.91
CA HIS A 49 5.89 -7.85 -3.55
C HIS A 49 4.40 -7.99 -3.80
N VAL A 50 4.05 -8.48 -4.99
CA VAL A 50 2.76 -9.11 -5.24
C VAL A 50 2.79 -10.47 -4.57
N LEU A 51 1.86 -10.72 -3.65
CA LEU A 51 1.84 -11.91 -2.81
C LEU A 51 1.06 -13.04 -3.47
N SER A 52 -0.09 -12.72 -4.06
CA SER A 52 -0.90 -13.69 -4.79
C SER A 52 -1.80 -13.02 -5.83
N VAL A 53 -2.15 -13.76 -6.87
CA VAL A 53 -3.13 -13.37 -7.88
C VAL A 53 -4.19 -14.45 -7.95
N ASP A 54 -5.46 -14.09 -7.77
CA ASP A 54 -6.59 -14.99 -7.87
C ASP A 54 -7.52 -14.59 -9.04
N PRO A 55 -7.43 -15.28 -10.19
CA PRO A 55 -8.28 -15.00 -11.33
C PRO A 55 -9.76 -15.33 -11.11
N ALA A 56 -10.07 -16.24 -10.17
CA ALA A 56 -11.45 -16.66 -9.91
C ALA A 56 -12.24 -15.56 -9.22
N THR A 57 -11.63 -14.89 -8.25
CA THR A 57 -12.22 -13.75 -7.53
C THR A 57 -11.85 -12.41 -8.17
N ARG A 58 -10.94 -12.39 -9.17
CA ARG A 58 -10.37 -11.19 -9.79
C ARG A 58 -9.74 -10.26 -8.77
N SER A 59 -9.01 -10.82 -7.82
CA SER A 59 -8.31 -10.09 -6.77
C SER A 59 -6.82 -10.35 -6.78
N ILE A 60 -6.06 -9.39 -6.26
CA ILE A 60 -4.61 -9.47 -6.10
C ILE A 60 -4.29 -9.06 -4.68
N GLU A 61 -3.53 -9.89 -3.99
CA GLU A 61 -2.94 -9.58 -2.70
C GLU A 61 -1.55 -8.99 -2.92
N THR A 62 -1.29 -7.84 -2.32
CA THR A 62 -0.06 -7.08 -2.57
C THR A 62 0.40 -6.31 -1.34
N GLU A 63 1.69 -6.08 -1.24
CA GLU A 63 2.28 -5.19 -0.22
C GLU A 63 2.12 -3.72 -0.64
N GLY A 64 2.08 -2.82 0.32
CA GLY A 64 1.74 -1.41 0.09
C GLY A 64 2.74 -0.61 -0.77
N MET A 65 3.98 -1.09 -0.92
CA MET A 65 5.00 -0.42 -1.74
C MET A 65 5.13 -1.00 -3.16
N VAL A 66 4.29 -1.95 -3.53
CA VAL A 66 4.18 -2.42 -4.93
C VAL A 66 3.79 -1.24 -5.81
N THR A 67 4.49 -1.09 -6.93
CA THR A 67 4.14 -0.07 -7.93
C THR A 67 2.97 -0.53 -8.80
N TYR A 68 2.27 0.40 -9.41
CA TYR A 68 1.24 0.04 -10.40
C TYR A 68 1.83 -0.63 -11.65
N GLU A 69 3.12 -0.39 -11.95
CA GLU A 69 3.84 -1.13 -12.99
C GLU A 69 3.89 -2.63 -12.63
N ASP A 70 4.45 -2.97 -11.47
CA ASP A 70 4.59 -4.35 -11.01
C ASP A 70 3.24 -5.04 -10.81
N LEU A 71 2.24 -4.30 -10.28
CA LEU A 71 0.88 -4.80 -10.12
C LEU A 71 0.23 -5.14 -11.46
N THR A 72 0.40 -4.25 -12.45
CA THR A 72 -0.17 -4.43 -13.79
C THR A 72 0.50 -5.60 -14.50
N ASP A 73 1.82 -5.70 -14.44
CA ASP A 73 2.57 -6.80 -15.04
C ASP A 73 2.13 -8.15 -14.47
N ALA A 74 2.02 -8.25 -13.14
CA ALA A 74 1.51 -9.45 -12.48
C ALA A 74 0.06 -9.79 -12.88
N ALA A 75 -0.82 -8.79 -13.01
CA ALA A 75 -2.21 -8.99 -13.45
C ALA A 75 -2.30 -9.49 -14.90
N LEU A 76 -1.46 -8.94 -15.79
CA LEU A 76 -1.45 -9.26 -17.22
C LEU A 76 -1.07 -10.73 -17.48
N GLU A 77 -0.24 -11.35 -16.63
CA GLU A 77 0.08 -12.78 -16.73
C GLU A 77 -1.17 -13.67 -16.66
N TYR A 78 -2.24 -13.16 -16.04
CA TYR A 78 -3.53 -13.84 -15.89
C TYR A 78 -4.63 -13.23 -16.79
N GLY A 79 -4.27 -12.39 -17.74
CA GLY A 79 -5.22 -11.73 -18.64
C GLY A 79 -6.11 -10.70 -17.93
N MET A 80 -5.66 -10.14 -16.82
CA MET A 80 -6.37 -9.15 -16.02
C MET A 80 -5.66 -7.80 -16.01
N MET A 81 -6.37 -6.76 -15.60
CA MET A 81 -5.81 -5.43 -15.34
C MET A 81 -6.41 -4.87 -14.05
N PRO A 82 -5.67 -4.04 -13.28
CA PRO A 82 -6.27 -3.27 -12.21
C PRO A 82 -7.40 -2.38 -12.76
N ALA A 83 -8.51 -2.27 -12.01
CA ALA A 83 -9.69 -1.51 -12.45
C ALA A 83 -9.38 -0.01 -12.61
N VAL A 84 -8.51 0.52 -11.75
CA VAL A 84 -8.05 1.92 -11.76
C VAL A 84 -6.54 1.93 -11.77
N VAL A 85 -5.95 2.54 -12.80
CA VAL A 85 -4.49 2.60 -13.02
C VAL A 85 -4.04 4.05 -13.05
N PRO A 86 -3.16 4.48 -12.11
CA PRO A 86 -2.55 5.80 -12.15
C PRO A 86 -1.74 6.06 -13.41
N GLN A 87 -1.73 7.32 -13.83
CA GLN A 87 -0.95 7.75 -14.99
C GLN A 87 0.55 7.54 -14.80
N LEU A 88 1.06 7.68 -13.58
CA LEU A 88 2.46 7.44 -13.25
C LEU A 88 2.65 6.03 -12.73
N LYS A 89 3.29 5.18 -13.51
CA LYS A 89 3.52 3.77 -13.21
C LYS A 89 4.29 3.51 -11.90
N SER A 90 5.08 4.47 -11.44
CA SER A 90 5.86 4.41 -10.20
C SER A 90 5.05 4.73 -8.94
N ILE A 91 3.78 5.09 -9.05
CA ILE A 91 2.90 5.26 -7.88
C ILE A 91 2.72 3.90 -7.22
N THR A 92 2.85 3.87 -5.88
CA THR A 92 2.64 2.65 -5.10
C THR A 92 1.18 2.47 -4.71
N ILE A 93 0.77 1.23 -4.48
CA ILE A 93 -0.59 0.89 -4.05
C ILE A 93 -0.96 1.66 -2.77
N GLY A 94 -0.12 1.59 -1.73
CA GLY A 94 -0.38 2.33 -0.49
C GLY A 94 -0.39 3.85 -0.67
N GLY A 95 0.39 4.37 -1.64
CA GLY A 95 0.36 5.78 -1.99
C GLY A 95 -0.92 6.22 -2.69
N ALA A 96 -1.46 5.39 -3.58
CA ALA A 96 -2.71 5.67 -4.28
C ALA A 96 -3.93 5.55 -3.36
N VAL A 97 -3.94 4.55 -2.47
CA VAL A 97 -5.00 4.34 -1.50
C VAL A 97 -5.04 5.48 -0.48
N GLY A 98 -3.93 5.76 0.22
CA GLY A 98 -3.86 6.83 1.22
C GLY A 98 -3.84 8.25 0.63
N GLY A 99 -3.58 8.41 -0.68
CA GLY A 99 -3.57 9.70 -1.38
C GLY A 99 -4.85 10.04 -2.13
N ILE A 100 -5.83 9.15 -2.12
CA ILE A 100 -7.14 9.31 -2.81
C ILE A 100 -6.91 9.70 -4.28
N GLY A 101 -6.23 8.83 -5.03
CA GLY A 101 -5.96 9.08 -6.45
C GLY A 101 -7.26 9.12 -7.27
N ILE A 102 -7.31 10.02 -8.27
CA ILE A 102 -8.39 10.08 -9.26
C ILE A 102 -7.77 9.85 -10.62
N GLU A 103 -8.28 8.88 -11.36
CA GLU A 103 -7.74 8.46 -12.64
C GLU A 103 -8.81 8.43 -13.74
N SER A 104 -8.39 8.29 -14.99
CA SER A 104 -9.29 8.36 -16.14
C SER A 104 -10.42 7.33 -16.11
N SER A 105 -10.23 6.19 -15.45
CA SER A 105 -11.26 5.14 -15.31
C SER A 105 -12.12 5.27 -14.04
N SER A 106 -11.82 6.24 -13.17
CA SER A 106 -12.53 6.41 -11.88
C SER A 106 -14.01 6.72 -12.03
N PHE A 107 -14.42 7.36 -13.14
CA PHE A 107 -15.84 7.60 -13.43
C PHE A 107 -16.66 6.30 -13.52
N ARG A 108 -16.01 5.18 -13.82
CA ARG A 108 -16.65 3.87 -13.99
C ARG A 108 -16.41 2.92 -12.81
N TYR A 109 -15.22 2.94 -12.25
CA TYR A 109 -14.76 1.93 -11.29
C TYR A 109 -14.53 2.51 -9.89
N GLY A 110 -14.74 3.81 -9.69
CA GLY A 110 -14.42 4.48 -8.43
C GLY A 110 -12.95 4.88 -8.33
N LEU A 111 -12.55 5.31 -7.16
CA LEU A 111 -11.19 5.71 -6.85
C LEU A 111 -10.33 4.47 -6.49
N PRO A 112 -9.00 4.54 -6.51
CA PRO A 112 -8.14 3.39 -6.17
C PRO A 112 -8.51 2.72 -4.84
N HIS A 113 -8.76 3.48 -3.78
CA HIS A 113 -9.13 2.93 -2.48
C HIS A 113 -10.51 2.21 -2.48
N GLU A 114 -11.44 2.60 -3.37
CA GLU A 114 -12.74 1.94 -3.53
C GLU A 114 -12.64 0.57 -4.23
N THR A 115 -11.48 0.26 -4.81
CA THR A 115 -11.20 -1.06 -5.40
C THR A 115 -10.54 -2.03 -4.42
N VAL A 116 -10.28 -1.58 -3.20
CA VAL A 116 -9.69 -2.40 -2.13
C VAL A 116 -10.79 -3.12 -1.36
N HIS A 117 -10.62 -4.42 -1.13
CA HIS A 117 -11.57 -5.23 -0.35
C HIS A 117 -11.18 -5.31 1.12
N GLU A 118 -9.88 -5.35 1.38
CA GLU A 118 -9.30 -5.54 2.70
C GLU A 118 -7.91 -4.94 2.74
N MET A 119 -7.48 -4.43 3.88
CA MET A 119 -6.10 -3.98 4.07
C MET A 119 -5.59 -4.28 5.47
N ASP A 120 -4.34 -4.71 5.57
CA ASP A 120 -3.60 -4.76 6.82
C ASP A 120 -2.93 -3.41 7.09
N VAL A 121 -3.20 -2.85 8.26
CA VAL A 121 -2.66 -1.55 8.70
C VAL A 121 -1.75 -1.75 9.89
N LEU A 122 -0.50 -1.32 9.75
CA LEU A 122 0.45 -1.25 10.85
C LEU A 122 0.22 0.05 11.65
N LEU A 123 -0.28 -0.08 12.87
CA LEU A 123 -0.53 1.04 13.77
C LEU A 123 0.77 1.56 14.42
N GLY A 124 0.74 2.80 14.90
CA GLY A 124 1.89 3.43 15.55
C GLY A 124 2.39 2.73 16.83
N ASN A 125 1.56 1.92 17.48
CA ASN A 125 1.94 1.07 18.61
C ASN A 125 2.62 -0.25 18.19
N GLY A 126 2.72 -0.52 16.89
CA GLY A 126 3.29 -1.74 16.33
C GLY A 126 2.32 -2.90 16.20
N ASP A 127 1.03 -2.71 16.45
CA ASP A 127 0.01 -3.71 16.17
C ASP A 127 -0.38 -3.68 14.69
N VAL A 128 -0.76 -4.83 14.17
CA VAL A 128 -1.30 -4.96 12.82
C VAL A 128 -2.76 -5.33 12.94
N ILE A 129 -3.61 -4.58 12.28
CA ILE A 129 -5.05 -4.82 12.24
C ILE A 129 -5.50 -4.99 10.80
N THR A 130 -6.43 -5.89 10.58
CA THR A 130 -7.07 -6.09 9.28
C THR A 130 -8.32 -5.25 9.20
N CYS A 131 -8.34 -4.28 8.28
CA CYS A 131 -9.45 -3.35 8.08
C CYS A 131 -10.30 -3.79 6.88
N ARG A 132 -11.62 -3.79 7.08
CA ARG A 132 -12.64 -4.12 6.06
C ARG A 132 -13.87 -3.23 6.19
N PRO A 133 -14.71 -3.12 5.12
CA PRO A 133 -15.94 -2.35 5.18
C PRO A 133 -16.98 -2.87 6.19
N ASP A 134 -16.86 -4.13 6.59
CA ASP A 134 -17.85 -4.88 7.39
C ASP A 134 -17.35 -5.33 8.77
N ASN A 135 -16.17 -4.84 9.21
CA ASN A 135 -15.64 -5.17 10.55
C ASN A 135 -15.55 -3.95 11.48
N GLU A 136 -15.08 -4.17 12.70
CA GLU A 136 -14.93 -3.13 13.74
C GLU A 136 -13.99 -1.97 13.33
N TYR A 137 -13.12 -2.18 12.33
CA TYR A 137 -12.17 -1.19 11.81
C TYR A 137 -12.68 -0.48 10.55
N ARG A 138 -14.01 -0.57 10.29
CA ARG A 138 -14.64 0.06 9.12
C ARG A 138 -14.32 1.54 8.98
N ASP A 139 -14.34 2.28 10.07
CA ASP A 139 -14.11 3.74 10.00
C ASP A 139 -12.66 4.07 9.63
N LEU A 140 -11.69 3.25 10.07
CA LEU A 140 -10.31 3.36 9.62
C LEU A 140 -10.17 2.96 8.15
N PHE A 141 -10.85 1.89 7.72
CA PHE A 141 -10.86 1.46 6.32
C PHE A 141 -11.37 2.55 5.37
N LEU A 142 -12.41 3.29 5.77
CA LEU A 142 -13.00 4.36 4.96
C LEU A 142 -12.25 5.69 5.04
N GLY A 143 -11.40 5.86 6.04
CA GLY A 143 -10.68 7.11 6.31
C GLY A 143 -9.22 7.12 5.87
N LEU A 144 -8.70 6.00 5.35
CA LEU A 144 -7.32 5.86 4.87
C LEU A 144 -7.12 6.33 3.44
#